data_bdafad063d44f83f107e5901a86e0104
#
_entry.id   bdafad063d44f83f107e5901a86e0104
#
_cell.length_a   1.000
_cell.length_b   1.000
_cell.length_c   1.000
_cell.angle_alpha   90.00
_cell.angle_beta   90.00
_cell.angle_gamma   90.00
#
_symmetry.space_group_name_H-M   'P 1'
#
loop_
_entity.id
_entity.type
_entity.pdbx_description
1 polymer ?
#
loop_
_entity_poly.entity_id
_entity_poly.type
_entity_poly.pdbx_seq_one_letter_code
_entity_poly.pdbx_strand_id
1 'polypeptide(L)'
;MPNYSYTAKDSYGKSVKGNLEAENEKDFLDKIHQKGLYCTNYSQSYVKRKKSVKKFKTKDLAFNCRQLSAMLSSGLTLVKALDILAREQPSESAKIVWQDIYENVQKGESFSSALELHSGTFPQFLISMINAGESSGSLDIIMQRMSDHYAKENKMNNTIKSAMMYPMILLVLSIVIVIGMFTFIMPTFIDMFEDPSTMPTLTKGMLAISDFLTQRWYIMLGIVIILIFLIRYILKVPSFRLKFDKLLLTGPGFGKLIVTIYTARFARTLSSLYSSGIPMVECLERASAILGNSYIDLKFETVIDEVKQGASLSSAIQRTGIFDSMFCSCLLYTSPSPRDTERS
;
A
#
# COMPACT_ATOMS: atom_id res chain seq x y z
N MET A 1 -10.84 -5.08 28.13
CA MET A 1 -11.03 -4.50 29.48
C MET A 1 -10.25 -3.19 29.54
N PRO A 2 -10.79 -2.12 30.11
CA PRO A 2 -10.06 -0.88 30.31
C PRO A 2 -8.86 -1.09 31.24
N ASN A 3 -7.73 -0.44 30.93
CA ASN A 3 -6.51 -0.51 31.72
C ASN A 3 -6.39 0.78 32.56
N TYR A 4 -6.26 0.66 33.85
CA TYR A 4 -6.13 1.77 34.80
C TYR A 4 -4.67 1.92 35.20
N SER A 5 -4.06 3.05 34.85
CA SER A 5 -2.76 3.45 35.39
C SER A 5 -2.99 4.16 36.73
N TYR A 6 -2.36 3.69 37.78
CA TYR A 6 -2.58 4.22 39.12
C TYR A 6 -1.31 4.59 39.86
N THR A 7 -1.45 5.53 40.75
CA THR A 7 -0.49 5.82 41.81
C THR A 7 -1.19 5.60 43.14
N ALA A 8 -0.72 4.65 43.93
CA ALA A 8 -1.31 4.28 45.21
C ALA A 8 -0.23 4.37 46.31
N LYS A 9 -0.66 4.49 47.54
CA LYS A 9 0.22 4.41 48.72
C LYS A 9 -0.06 3.12 49.48
N ASP A 10 1.01 2.51 49.91
CA ASP A 10 0.96 1.37 50.79
C ASP A 10 0.69 1.82 52.26
N SER A 11 0.39 0.91 53.17
CA SER A 11 0.17 1.16 54.58
C SER A 11 1.33 1.87 55.32
N TYR A 12 2.52 1.88 54.73
CA TYR A 12 3.71 2.58 55.20
C TYR A 12 3.93 3.95 54.53
N GLY A 13 2.97 4.42 53.73
CA GLY A 13 3.03 5.72 53.05
C GLY A 13 3.91 5.76 51.80
N LYS A 14 4.50 4.64 51.37
CA LYS A 14 5.34 4.55 50.21
C LYS A 14 4.50 4.56 48.91
N SER A 15 4.87 5.39 47.96
CA SER A 15 4.15 5.52 46.69
C SER A 15 4.49 4.38 45.75
N VAL A 16 3.47 3.67 45.25
CA VAL A 16 3.57 2.57 44.30
C VAL A 16 2.81 2.96 43.03
N LYS A 17 3.45 2.85 41.89
CA LYS A 17 2.82 3.06 40.56
C LYS A 17 2.66 1.74 39.85
N GLY A 18 1.51 1.53 39.21
CA GLY A 18 1.27 0.31 38.44
C GLY A 18 0.13 0.47 37.45
N ASN A 19 -0.10 -0.59 36.67
CA ASN A 19 -1.24 -0.70 35.77
C ASN A 19 -2.06 -1.93 36.18
N LEU A 20 -3.40 -1.79 36.14
CA LEU A 20 -4.31 -2.87 36.49
C LEU A 20 -5.47 -2.90 35.48
N GLU A 21 -5.83 -4.09 35.01
CA GLU A 21 -7.01 -4.29 34.16
C GLU A 21 -8.24 -4.55 35.03
N ALA A 22 -9.31 -3.76 34.79
CA ALA A 22 -10.57 -3.88 35.50
C ALA A 22 -11.74 -3.60 34.55
N GLU A 23 -12.89 -4.21 34.82
CA GLU A 23 -14.08 -4.03 33.97
C GLU A 23 -14.71 -2.64 34.14
N ASN A 24 -14.65 -2.10 35.35
CA ASN A 24 -15.15 -0.78 35.71
C ASN A 24 -14.33 -0.20 36.86
N GLU A 25 -14.62 1.07 37.22
CA GLU A 25 -13.94 1.79 38.28
C GLU A 25 -14.07 1.10 39.65
N LYS A 26 -15.21 0.49 39.92
CA LYS A 26 -15.50 -0.20 41.18
C LYS A 26 -14.65 -1.47 41.31
N ASP A 27 -14.59 -2.29 40.28
CA ASP A 27 -13.74 -3.49 40.18
C ASP A 27 -12.26 -3.13 40.31
N PHE A 28 -11.86 -1.99 39.73
CA PHE A 28 -10.49 -1.48 39.83
C PHE A 28 -10.13 -1.11 41.29
N LEU A 29 -11.00 -0.36 41.99
CA LEU A 29 -10.76 0.05 43.38
C LEU A 29 -10.76 -1.16 44.33
N ASP A 30 -11.65 -2.13 44.11
CA ASP A 30 -11.71 -3.37 44.91
C ASP A 30 -10.43 -4.19 44.75
N LYS A 31 -9.92 -4.34 43.53
CA LYS A 31 -8.66 -5.03 43.27
C LYS A 31 -7.43 -4.32 43.86
N ILE A 32 -7.43 -3.01 43.93
CA ILE A 32 -6.35 -2.24 44.58
C ILE A 32 -6.43 -2.39 46.11
N HIS A 33 -7.61 -2.31 46.68
CA HIS A 33 -7.80 -2.53 48.12
C HIS A 33 -7.42 -3.94 48.56
N GLN A 34 -7.73 -4.98 47.76
CA GLN A 34 -7.28 -6.35 48.00
C GLN A 34 -5.76 -6.51 48.02
N LYS A 35 -5.04 -5.64 47.32
CA LYS A 35 -3.57 -5.57 47.36
C LYS A 35 -3.01 -4.74 48.54
N GLY A 36 -3.84 -4.27 49.45
CA GLY A 36 -3.42 -3.44 50.57
C GLY A 36 -2.95 -2.05 50.20
N LEU A 37 -3.37 -1.55 49.04
CA LEU A 37 -2.95 -0.27 48.50
C LEU A 37 -4.10 0.73 48.50
N TYR A 38 -3.82 1.99 48.82
CA TYR A 38 -4.78 3.08 48.77
C TYR A 38 -4.51 3.96 47.54
N CYS A 39 -5.46 4.00 46.63
CA CYS A 39 -5.32 4.76 45.39
C CYS A 39 -5.36 6.27 45.67
N THR A 40 -4.29 6.99 45.27
CA THR A 40 -4.20 8.43 45.42
C THR A 40 -4.57 9.16 44.13
N ASN A 41 -4.24 8.57 42.98
CA ASN A 41 -4.61 9.09 41.67
C ASN A 41 -4.67 7.93 40.66
N TYR A 42 -5.65 7.95 39.77
CA TYR A 42 -5.75 6.99 38.68
C TYR A 42 -6.21 7.69 37.42
N SER A 43 -5.77 7.15 36.29
CA SER A 43 -6.24 7.56 34.97
C SER A 43 -6.65 6.32 34.19
N GLN A 44 -7.86 6.34 33.67
CA GLN A 44 -8.34 5.31 32.77
C GLN A 44 -7.60 5.50 31.45
N SER A 45 -6.62 4.66 31.21
CA SER A 45 -5.95 4.59 29.93
C SER A 45 -6.73 3.62 29.06
N TYR A 46 -7.57 4.14 28.19
CA TYR A 46 -7.90 3.37 27.00
C TYR A 46 -6.57 3.20 26.27
N VAL A 47 -6.00 2.00 26.35
CA VAL A 47 -4.83 1.66 25.55
C VAL A 47 -5.29 1.83 24.10
N LYS A 48 -5.11 3.03 23.55
CA LYS A 48 -5.07 3.22 22.12
C LYS A 48 -3.90 2.36 21.63
N ARG A 49 -4.16 1.09 21.33
CA ARG A 49 -3.28 0.25 20.55
C ARG A 49 -3.17 0.83 19.12
N LYS A 50 -2.76 2.07 19.03
CA LYS A 50 -2.26 2.66 17.78
C LYS A 50 -0.77 2.37 17.65
N LYS A 51 -0.36 1.10 17.66
CA LYS A 51 0.74 0.73 16.79
C LYS A 51 0.16 0.79 15.38
N SER A 52 0.56 1.81 14.62
CA SER A 52 0.28 1.89 13.18
C SER A 52 0.77 0.59 12.54
N VAL A 53 -0.17 -0.33 12.35
CA VAL A 53 0.13 -1.60 11.71
C VAL A 53 0.38 -1.27 10.24
N LYS A 54 1.55 -1.66 9.73
CA LYS A 54 1.90 -1.46 8.32
C LYS A 54 0.91 -2.23 7.45
N LYS A 55 0.60 -1.69 6.28
CA LYS A 55 -0.21 -2.40 5.27
C LYS A 55 0.33 -3.80 5.03
N PHE A 56 -0.57 -4.78 4.96
CA PHE A 56 -0.19 -6.14 4.57
C PHE A 56 0.42 -6.16 3.18
N LYS A 57 1.46 -6.97 3.00
CA LYS A 57 2.04 -7.21 1.68
C LYS A 57 1.09 -8.05 0.85
N THR A 58 1.11 -7.87 -0.45
CA THR A 58 0.29 -8.64 -1.41
C THR A 58 0.47 -10.16 -1.26
N LYS A 59 1.70 -10.61 -0.91
CA LYS A 59 1.98 -12.02 -0.62
C LYS A 59 1.21 -12.53 0.60
N ASP A 60 1.18 -11.74 1.67
CA ASP A 60 0.53 -12.11 2.92
C ASP A 60 -1.00 -12.11 2.76
N LEU A 61 -1.54 -11.15 1.99
CA LEU A 61 -2.96 -11.12 1.64
C LEU A 61 -3.36 -12.35 0.82
N ALA A 62 -2.56 -12.73 -0.20
CA ALA A 62 -2.83 -13.93 -1.00
C ALA A 62 -2.84 -15.19 -0.13
N PHE A 63 -1.91 -15.30 0.81
CA PHE A 63 -1.82 -16.44 1.71
C PHE A 63 -3.00 -16.51 2.67
N ASN A 64 -3.33 -15.42 3.34
CA ASN A 64 -4.44 -15.35 4.29
C ASN A 64 -5.79 -15.63 3.62
N CYS A 65 -6.02 -15.08 2.43
CA CYS A 65 -7.23 -15.36 1.65
C CYS A 65 -7.31 -16.85 1.26
N ARG A 66 -6.18 -17.47 0.90
CA ARG A 66 -6.13 -18.91 0.56
C ARG A 66 -6.46 -19.78 1.76
N GLN A 67 -5.89 -19.47 2.91
CA GLN A 67 -6.18 -20.21 4.15
C GLN A 67 -7.66 -20.08 4.52
N LEU A 68 -8.22 -18.86 4.50
CA LEU A 68 -9.63 -18.65 4.78
C LEU A 68 -10.52 -19.40 3.78
N SER A 69 -10.24 -19.34 2.48
CA SER A 69 -10.99 -20.09 1.47
C SER A 69 -10.97 -21.58 1.76
N ALA A 70 -9.79 -22.17 2.00
CA ALA A 70 -9.66 -23.61 2.27
C ALA A 70 -10.43 -24.03 3.53
N MET A 71 -10.38 -23.23 4.59
CA MET A 71 -11.11 -23.51 5.83
C MET A 71 -12.63 -23.41 5.64
N LEU A 72 -13.11 -22.36 4.96
CA LEU A 72 -14.53 -22.15 4.69
C LEU A 72 -15.08 -23.24 3.76
N SER A 73 -14.36 -23.58 2.68
CA SER A 73 -14.75 -24.64 1.74
C SER A 73 -14.77 -26.03 2.39
N SER A 74 -14.00 -26.23 3.47
CA SER A 74 -14.05 -27.47 4.26
C SER A 74 -15.18 -27.50 5.31
N GLY A 75 -16.04 -26.47 5.32
CA GLY A 75 -17.21 -26.38 6.21
C GLY A 75 -16.92 -25.78 7.60
N LEU A 76 -15.73 -25.19 7.83
CA LEU A 76 -15.48 -24.47 9.07
C LEU A 76 -16.29 -23.16 9.08
N THR A 77 -16.81 -22.82 10.26
CA THR A 77 -17.45 -21.51 10.44
C THR A 77 -16.42 -20.37 10.32
N LEU A 78 -16.86 -19.20 9.87
CA LEU A 78 -16.00 -18.02 9.72
C LEU A 78 -15.27 -17.68 11.03
N VAL A 79 -15.98 -17.70 12.16
CA VAL A 79 -15.42 -17.42 13.49
C VAL A 79 -14.25 -18.35 13.81
N LYS A 80 -14.41 -19.66 13.56
CA LYS A 80 -13.36 -20.66 13.81
C LYS A 80 -12.18 -20.52 12.85
N ALA A 81 -12.46 -20.21 11.58
CA ALA A 81 -11.42 -19.94 10.58
C ALA A 81 -10.58 -18.71 10.94
N LEU A 82 -11.21 -17.64 11.43
CA LEU A 82 -10.52 -16.43 11.89
C LEU A 82 -9.69 -16.67 13.16
N ASP A 83 -10.16 -17.48 14.11
CA ASP A 83 -9.38 -17.86 15.30
C ASP A 83 -8.08 -18.60 14.90
N ILE A 84 -8.19 -19.59 14.01
CA ILE A 84 -7.03 -20.33 13.51
C ILE A 84 -6.07 -19.36 12.78
N LEU A 85 -6.60 -18.53 11.88
CA LEU A 85 -5.80 -17.59 11.12
C LEU A 85 -5.06 -16.59 12.02
N ALA A 86 -5.69 -16.10 13.08
CA ALA A 86 -5.09 -15.17 14.02
C ALA A 86 -3.92 -15.79 14.79
N ARG A 87 -4.05 -17.06 15.18
CA ARG A 87 -3.00 -17.81 15.91
C ARG A 87 -1.78 -18.12 15.05
N GLU A 88 -1.98 -18.38 13.76
CA GLU A 88 -0.92 -18.79 12.83
C GLU A 88 -0.15 -17.62 12.17
N GLN A 89 -0.49 -16.37 12.49
CA GLN A 89 0.20 -15.23 11.91
C GLN A 89 1.68 -15.18 12.31
N PRO A 90 2.60 -14.97 11.34
CA PRO A 90 4.05 -15.00 11.61
C PRO A 90 4.56 -13.77 12.35
N SER A 91 3.83 -12.66 12.35
CA SER A 91 4.23 -11.43 13.02
C SER A 91 3.26 -11.03 14.12
N GLU A 92 3.77 -10.59 15.26
CA GLU A 92 2.96 -10.09 16.37
C GLU A 92 2.01 -8.95 15.97
N SER A 93 2.43 -8.08 15.05
CA SER A 93 1.58 -7.01 14.53
C SER A 93 0.39 -7.55 13.74
N ALA A 94 0.61 -8.56 12.89
CA ALA A 94 -0.45 -9.21 12.14
C ALA A 94 -1.38 -9.99 13.07
N LYS A 95 -0.82 -10.69 14.06
CA LYS A 95 -1.57 -11.44 15.06
C LYS A 95 -2.55 -10.54 15.83
N ILE A 96 -2.08 -9.36 16.27
CA ILE A 96 -2.93 -8.39 16.97
C ILE A 96 -4.11 -7.94 16.08
N VAL A 97 -3.88 -7.68 14.79
CA VAL A 97 -4.95 -7.24 13.88
C VAL A 97 -5.96 -8.36 13.63
N TRP A 98 -5.49 -9.57 13.33
CA TRP A 98 -6.39 -10.70 13.08
C TRP A 98 -7.14 -11.15 14.34
N GLN A 99 -6.51 -11.01 15.51
CA GLN A 99 -7.17 -11.26 16.79
C GLN A 99 -8.30 -10.26 17.04
N ASP A 100 -8.08 -8.97 16.77
CA ASP A 100 -9.10 -7.94 16.92
C ASP A 100 -10.28 -8.16 15.95
N ILE A 101 -9.98 -8.54 14.71
CA ILE A 101 -11.01 -8.92 13.72
C ILE A 101 -11.82 -10.13 14.21
N TYR A 102 -11.14 -11.18 14.69
CA TYR A 102 -11.80 -12.35 15.27
C TYR A 102 -12.74 -11.97 16.41
N GLU A 103 -12.28 -11.14 17.36
CA GLU A 103 -13.08 -10.71 18.51
C GLU A 103 -14.32 -9.92 18.10
N ASN A 104 -14.23 -9.05 17.07
CA ASN A 104 -15.36 -8.28 16.58
C ASN A 104 -16.37 -9.17 15.85
N VAL A 105 -15.92 -10.08 15.01
CA VAL A 105 -16.81 -11.05 14.33
C VAL A 105 -17.46 -12.02 15.34
N GLN A 106 -16.75 -12.41 16.40
CA GLN A 106 -17.30 -13.22 17.47
C GLN A 106 -18.41 -12.49 18.26
N LYS A 107 -18.34 -11.16 18.34
CA LYS A 107 -19.39 -10.31 18.94
C LYS A 107 -20.60 -10.10 18.01
N GLY A 108 -20.56 -10.61 16.79
CA GLY A 108 -21.64 -10.54 15.82
C GLY A 108 -21.49 -9.42 14.77
N GLU A 109 -20.35 -8.74 14.73
CA GLU A 109 -20.07 -7.79 13.64
C GLU A 109 -19.81 -8.55 12.33
N SER A 110 -20.13 -7.92 11.18
CA SER A 110 -19.78 -8.48 9.90
C SER A 110 -18.27 -8.50 9.70
N PHE A 111 -17.74 -9.46 8.95
CA PHE A 111 -16.31 -9.57 8.68
C PHE A 111 -15.79 -8.34 7.91
N SER A 112 -16.57 -7.84 6.96
CA SER A 112 -16.26 -6.60 6.23
C SER A 112 -16.16 -5.39 7.15
N SER A 113 -17.10 -5.21 8.09
CA SER A 113 -17.06 -4.11 9.07
C SER A 113 -15.86 -4.23 10.01
N ALA A 114 -15.55 -5.43 10.48
CA ALA A 114 -14.37 -5.68 11.32
C ALA A 114 -13.06 -5.33 10.59
N LEU A 115 -12.98 -5.57 9.26
CA LEU A 115 -11.83 -5.18 8.44
C LEU A 115 -11.77 -3.66 8.21
N GLU A 116 -12.91 -2.97 8.11
CA GLU A 116 -12.98 -1.51 7.94
C GLU A 116 -12.38 -0.76 9.12
N LEU A 117 -12.49 -1.29 10.33
CA LEU A 117 -11.80 -0.73 11.52
C LEU A 117 -10.28 -0.67 11.31
N HIS A 118 -9.74 -1.51 10.43
CA HIS A 118 -8.35 -1.58 10.03
C HIS A 118 -8.10 -1.14 8.57
N SER A 119 -8.91 -0.21 8.05
CA SER A 119 -8.85 0.27 6.64
C SER A 119 -7.48 0.78 6.18
N GLY A 120 -6.62 1.21 7.12
CA GLY A 120 -5.22 1.55 6.82
C GLY A 120 -4.31 0.34 6.57
N THR A 121 -4.73 -0.86 6.98
CA THR A 121 -3.95 -2.11 6.92
C THR A 121 -4.38 -2.99 5.75
N PHE A 122 -5.67 -3.04 5.46
CA PHE A 122 -6.25 -3.79 4.34
C PHE A 122 -6.60 -2.88 3.16
N PRO A 123 -6.43 -3.35 1.90
CA PRO A 123 -6.91 -2.64 0.73
C PRO A 123 -8.44 -2.56 0.72
N GLN A 124 -8.99 -1.40 0.35
CA GLN A 124 -10.44 -1.20 0.26
C GLN A 124 -11.11 -2.19 -0.70
N PHE A 125 -10.41 -2.58 -1.75
CA PHE A 125 -10.85 -3.61 -2.69
C PHE A 125 -11.17 -4.95 -1.99
N LEU A 126 -10.29 -5.42 -1.09
CA LEU A 126 -10.53 -6.64 -0.33
C LEU A 126 -11.78 -6.53 0.54
N ILE A 127 -11.93 -5.41 1.24
CA ILE A 127 -13.07 -5.16 2.13
C ILE A 127 -14.38 -5.20 1.35
N SER A 128 -14.41 -4.56 0.18
CA SER A 128 -15.59 -4.54 -0.70
C SER A 128 -15.96 -5.93 -1.23
N MET A 129 -14.96 -6.72 -1.61
CA MET A 129 -15.19 -8.08 -2.09
C MET A 129 -15.71 -9.00 -0.97
N ILE A 130 -15.21 -8.83 0.25
CA ILE A 130 -15.68 -9.56 1.42
C ILE A 130 -17.14 -9.19 1.72
N ASN A 131 -17.49 -7.90 1.67
CA ASN A 131 -18.87 -7.44 1.86
C ASN A 131 -19.82 -8.08 0.85
N ALA A 132 -19.43 -8.11 -0.44
CA ALA A 132 -20.21 -8.79 -1.48
C ALA A 132 -20.35 -10.30 -1.19
N GLY A 133 -19.29 -10.96 -0.73
CA GLY A 133 -19.29 -12.37 -0.35
C GLY A 133 -20.15 -12.70 0.86
N GLU A 134 -20.14 -11.84 1.87
CA GLU A 134 -21.02 -11.94 3.04
C GLU A 134 -22.49 -11.79 2.65
N SER A 135 -22.79 -10.78 1.85
CA SER A 135 -24.18 -10.49 1.40
C SER A 135 -24.75 -11.60 0.53
N SER A 136 -23.93 -12.29 -0.26
CA SER A 136 -24.33 -13.39 -1.15
C SER A 136 -24.17 -14.78 -0.51
N GLY A 137 -23.60 -14.88 0.70
CA GLY A 137 -23.31 -16.18 1.35
C GLY A 137 -22.22 -17.00 0.66
N SER A 138 -21.41 -16.41 -0.21
CA SER A 138 -20.38 -17.08 -1.02
C SER A 138 -18.97 -16.63 -0.65
N LEU A 139 -18.72 -16.46 0.64
CA LEU A 139 -17.45 -15.94 1.17
C LEU A 139 -16.25 -16.83 0.83
N ASP A 140 -16.43 -18.14 0.79
CA ASP A 140 -15.42 -19.13 0.40
C ASP A 140 -14.92 -18.90 -1.04
N ILE A 141 -15.85 -18.68 -1.97
CA ILE A 141 -15.56 -18.40 -3.39
C ILE A 141 -14.87 -17.04 -3.52
N ILE A 142 -15.34 -16.03 -2.79
CA ILE A 142 -14.70 -14.70 -2.81
C ILE A 142 -13.29 -14.76 -2.25
N MET A 143 -13.06 -15.50 -1.16
CA MET A 143 -11.71 -15.67 -0.61
C MET A 143 -10.78 -16.38 -1.60
N GLN A 144 -11.26 -17.37 -2.34
CA GLN A 144 -10.47 -18.01 -3.39
C GLN A 144 -10.11 -17.01 -4.50
N ARG A 145 -11.08 -16.23 -4.98
CA ARG A 145 -10.84 -15.22 -6.01
C ARG A 145 -9.83 -14.16 -5.55
N MET A 146 -9.93 -13.72 -4.29
CA MET A 146 -9.00 -12.75 -3.72
C MET A 146 -7.59 -13.34 -3.56
N SER A 147 -7.49 -14.61 -3.17
CA SER A 147 -6.21 -15.32 -3.14
C SER A 147 -5.55 -15.30 -4.53
N ASP A 148 -6.29 -15.67 -5.57
CA ASP A 148 -5.79 -15.73 -6.94
C ASP A 148 -5.43 -14.33 -7.47
N HIS A 149 -6.24 -13.33 -7.15
CA HIS A 149 -5.99 -11.93 -7.51
C HIS A 149 -4.65 -11.46 -6.91
N TYR A 150 -4.47 -11.59 -5.59
CA TYR A 150 -3.25 -11.14 -4.92
C TYR A 150 -2.03 -12.00 -5.26
N ALA A 151 -2.20 -13.29 -5.55
CA ALA A 151 -1.12 -14.14 -6.02
C ALA A 151 -0.60 -13.67 -7.40
N LYS A 152 -1.51 -13.38 -8.33
CA LYS A 152 -1.17 -12.82 -9.65
C LYS A 152 -0.54 -11.42 -9.54
N GLU A 153 -1.06 -10.57 -8.66
CA GLU A 153 -0.49 -9.24 -8.40
C GLU A 153 0.92 -9.35 -7.80
N ASN A 154 1.12 -10.23 -6.84
CA ASN A 154 2.44 -10.47 -6.26
C ASN A 154 3.44 -10.98 -7.30
N LYS A 155 3.02 -11.92 -8.17
CA LYS A 155 3.84 -12.42 -9.28
C LYS A 155 4.24 -11.29 -10.23
N MET A 156 3.30 -10.44 -10.62
CA MET A 156 3.58 -9.28 -11.48
C MET A 156 4.57 -8.31 -10.82
N ASN A 157 4.35 -7.97 -9.55
CA ASN A 157 5.24 -7.07 -8.81
C ASN A 157 6.65 -7.65 -8.68
N ASN A 158 6.79 -8.96 -8.48
CA ASN A 158 8.08 -9.64 -8.42
C ASN A 158 8.76 -9.66 -9.79
N THR A 159 8.02 -9.91 -10.88
CA THR A 159 8.55 -9.86 -12.25
C THR A 159 9.09 -8.46 -12.58
N ILE A 160 8.35 -7.40 -12.22
CA ILE A 160 8.80 -6.02 -12.42
C ILE A 160 10.07 -5.74 -11.60
N LYS A 161 10.10 -6.15 -10.32
CA LYS A 161 11.28 -5.98 -9.46
C LYS A 161 12.51 -6.72 -10.01
N SER A 162 12.34 -7.95 -10.48
CA SER A 162 13.43 -8.74 -11.07
C SER A 162 13.94 -8.10 -12.36
N ALA A 163 13.05 -7.61 -13.22
CA ALA A 163 13.44 -6.91 -14.45
C ALA A 163 14.20 -5.61 -14.16
N MET A 164 13.86 -4.89 -13.08
CA MET A 164 14.54 -3.65 -12.66
C MET A 164 15.88 -3.90 -11.97
N MET A 165 16.16 -5.12 -11.52
CA MET A 165 17.39 -5.43 -10.77
C MET A 165 18.64 -5.22 -11.62
N TYR A 166 18.64 -5.70 -12.89
CA TYR A 166 19.77 -5.56 -13.78
C TYR A 166 20.12 -4.09 -14.10
N PRO A 167 19.16 -3.23 -14.53
CA PRO A 167 19.44 -1.80 -14.71
C PRO A 167 19.94 -1.10 -13.44
N MET A 168 19.42 -1.49 -12.27
CA MET A 168 19.84 -0.93 -10.99
C MET A 168 21.30 -1.27 -10.67
N ILE A 169 21.68 -2.54 -10.86
CA ILE A 169 23.07 -3.00 -10.62
C ILE A 169 24.04 -2.26 -11.57
N LEU A 170 23.69 -2.17 -12.86
CA LEU A 170 24.52 -1.45 -13.83
C LEU A 170 24.66 0.03 -13.48
N LEU A 171 23.56 0.67 -13.08
CA LEU A 171 23.58 2.08 -12.70
C LEU A 171 24.47 2.30 -11.47
N VAL A 172 24.32 1.48 -10.41
CA VAL A 172 25.15 1.57 -9.23
C VAL A 172 26.62 1.32 -9.56
N LEU A 173 26.92 0.29 -10.35
CA LEU A 173 28.27 -0.02 -10.76
C LEU A 173 28.90 1.13 -11.57
N SER A 174 28.14 1.71 -12.52
CA SER A 174 28.58 2.86 -13.32
C SER A 174 28.91 4.07 -12.43
N ILE A 175 28.05 4.37 -11.45
CA ILE A 175 28.28 5.46 -10.50
C ILE A 175 29.56 5.21 -9.68
N VAL A 176 29.75 3.98 -9.18
CA VAL A 176 30.96 3.60 -8.41
C VAL A 176 32.22 3.75 -9.24
N ILE A 177 32.21 3.31 -10.50
CA ILE A 177 33.36 3.44 -11.42
C ILE A 177 33.65 4.93 -11.68
N VAL A 178 32.63 5.72 -11.97
CA VAL A 178 32.81 7.17 -12.22
C VAL A 178 33.39 7.88 -10.99
N ILE A 179 32.84 7.62 -9.80
CA ILE A 179 33.38 8.18 -8.55
C ILE A 179 34.82 7.71 -8.34
N GLY A 180 35.11 6.43 -8.53
CA GLY A 180 36.47 5.88 -8.39
C GLY A 180 37.46 6.54 -9.37
N MET A 181 37.04 6.77 -10.60
CA MET A 181 37.88 7.45 -11.61
C MET A 181 38.18 8.89 -11.19
N PHE A 182 37.19 9.65 -10.72
CA PHE A 182 37.42 11.01 -10.25
C PHE A 182 38.23 11.08 -8.97
N THR A 183 38.13 10.09 -8.08
CA THR A 183 38.79 10.11 -6.78
C THR A 183 40.25 9.60 -6.85
N PHE A 184 40.52 8.59 -7.67
CA PHE A 184 41.85 7.93 -7.71
C PHE A 184 42.67 8.31 -8.95
N ILE A 185 42.03 8.34 -10.14
CA ILE A 185 42.76 8.54 -11.39
C ILE A 185 42.99 10.01 -11.67
N MET A 186 41.98 10.86 -11.45
CA MET A 186 42.07 12.29 -11.76
C MET A 186 43.19 13.02 -11.01
N PRO A 187 43.43 12.81 -9.70
CA PRO A 187 44.57 13.43 -9.00
C PRO A 187 45.91 13.13 -9.63
N THR A 188 46.11 11.87 -10.08
CA THR A 188 47.39 11.44 -10.69
C THR A 188 47.67 12.18 -12.00
N PHE A 189 46.63 12.51 -12.76
CA PHE A 189 46.78 13.33 -13.97
C PHE A 189 47.09 14.79 -13.68
N ILE A 190 46.61 15.33 -12.54
CA ILE A 190 46.92 16.71 -12.12
C ILE A 190 48.40 16.89 -11.81
N ASP A 191 48.97 15.90 -11.11
CA ASP A 191 50.39 15.94 -10.71
C ASP A 191 51.36 15.89 -11.91
N MET A 192 50.86 15.55 -13.11
CA MET A 192 51.63 15.56 -14.36
C MET A 192 51.70 16.95 -15.03
N PHE A 193 50.89 17.90 -14.63
CA PHE A 193 50.88 19.23 -15.16
C PHE A 193 51.63 20.20 -14.24
N GLU A 194 52.73 20.77 -14.70
CA GLU A 194 53.56 21.71 -13.94
C GLU A 194 52.83 23.06 -13.65
N ASP A 195 51.81 23.40 -14.47
CA ASP A 195 51.11 24.67 -14.36
C ASP A 195 49.58 24.54 -14.55
N PRO A 196 48.78 24.65 -13.47
CA PRO A 196 47.30 24.57 -13.57
C PRO A 196 46.64 25.61 -14.46
N SER A 197 47.35 26.73 -14.74
CA SER A 197 46.82 27.81 -15.56
C SER A 197 46.71 27.47 -17.06
N THR A 198 47.52 26.56 -17.56
CA THR A 198 47.61 26.14 -18.96
C THR A 198 46.57 25.06 -19.35
N MET A 199 45.81 24.55 -18.40
CA MET A 199 44.84 23.51 -18.64
C MET A 199 43.62 23.98 -19.46
N PRO A 200 43.09 23.13 -20.37
CA PRO A 200 41.83 23.40 -21.07
C PRO A 200 40.67 23.61 -20.11
N THR A 201 39.72 24.44 -20.49
CA THR A 201 38.51 24.74 -19.66
C THR A 201 37.71 23.50 -19.27
N LEU A 202 37.66 22.49 -20.15
CA LEU A 202 37.01 21.21 -19.87
C LEU A 202 37.69 20.48 -18.71
N THR A 203 39.03 20.42 -18.70
CA THR A 203 39.82 19.77 -17.65
C THR A 203 39.65 20.51 -16.31
N LYS A 204 39.62 21.84 -16.31
CA LYS A 204 39.33 22.66 -15.11
C LYS A 204 37.94 22.37 -14.55
N GLY A 205 36.93 22.15 -15.41
CA GLY A 205 35.59 21.76 -14.96
C GLY A 205 35.57 20.35 -14.33
N MET A 206 36.29 19.40 -14.93
CA MET A 206 36.41 18.03 -14.37
C MET A 206 37.13 18.04 -13.02
N LEU A 207 38.15 18.88 -12.85
CA LEU A 207 38.84 19.08 -11.59
C LEU A 207 37.93 19.61 -10.50
N ALA A 208 37.17 20.64 -10.81
CA ALA A 208 36.18 21.21 -9.87
C ALA A 208 35.16 20.14 -9.40
N ILE A 209 34.74 19.25 -10.31
CA ILE A 209 33.88 18.12 -9.97
C ILE A 209 34.62 17.11 -9.08
N SER A 210 35.88 16.81 -9.39
CA SER A 210 36.70 15.90 -8.59
C SER A 210 36.89 16.41 -7.16
N ASP A 211 37.29 17.66 -6.99
CA ASP A 211 37.46 18.30 -5.69
C ASP A 211 36.16 18.37 -4.90
N PHE A 212 35.04 18.63 -5.59
CA PHE A 212 33.73 18.61 -4.98
C PHE A 212 33.35 17.21 -4.48
N LEU A 213 33.63 16.17 -5.25
CA LEU A 213 33.34 14.77 -4.90
C LEU A 213 34.22 14.25 -3.78
N THR A 214 35.51 14.65 -3.73
CA THR A 214 36.49 14.15 -2.74
C THR A 214 36.42 14.93 -1.43
N GLN A 215 36.40 16.26 -1.50
CA GLN A 215 36.46 17.11 -0.29
C GLN A 215 35.10 17.47 0.28
N ARG A 216 34.04 17.53 -0.57
CA ARG A 216 32.71 18.04 -0.17
C ARG A 216 31.57 17.03 -0.41
N TRP A 217 31.87 15.73 -0.38
CA TRP A 217 30.90 14.66 -0.57
C TRP A 217 29.67 14.75 0.36
N TYR A 218 29.85 15.27 1.58
CA TYR A 218 28.78 15.51 2.55
C TYR A 218 27.78 16.57 2.07
N ILE A 219 28.23 17.58 1.29
CA ILE A 219 27.33 18.58 0.68
C ILE A 219 26.47 17.91 -0.40
N MET A 220 27.07 17.04 -1.22
CA MET A 220 26.34 16.29 -2.24
C MET A 220 25.28 15.37 -1.60
N LEU A 221 25.64 14.72 -0.51
CA LEU A 221 24.71 13.88 0.25
C LEU A 221 23.58 14.73 0.86
N GLY A 222 23.88 15.91 1.37
CA GLY A 222 22.91 16.87 1.86
C GLY A 222 21.95 17.35 0.74
N ILE A 223 22.48 17.70 -0.43
CA ILE A 223 21.68 18.11 -1.60
C ILE A 223 20.76 16.97 -2.04
N VAL A 224 21.25 15.74 -2.12
CA VAL A 224 20.44 14.57 -2.48
C VAL A 224 19.30 14.34 -1.47
N ILE A 225 19.58 14.44 -0.18
CA ILE A 225 18.56 14.32 0.88
C ILE A 225 17.53 15.43 0.75
N ILE A 226 17.96 16.68 0.59
CA ILE A 226 17.06 17.83 0.41
C ILE A 226 16.21 17.66 -0.85
N LEU A 227 16.81 17.19 -1.95
CA LEU A 227 16.10 16.94 -3.21
C LEU A 227 15.03 15.84 -3.03
N ILE A 228 15.33 14.75 -2.32
CA ILE A 228 14.37 13.68 -2.01
C ILE A 228 13.22 14.23 -1.16
N PHE A 229 13.53 15.04 -0.13
CA PHE A 229 12.50 15.68 0.69
C PHE A 229 11.65 16.66 -0.11
N LEU A 230 12.28 17.48 -0.96
CA LEU A 230 11.62 18.45 -1.83
C LEU A 230 10.69 17.75 -2.82
N ILE A 231 11.15 16.70 -3.49
CA ILE A 231 10.33 15.89 -4.39
C ILE A 231 9.14 15.29 -3.63
N ARG A 232 9.35 14.70 -2.46
CA ARG A 232 8.27 14.16 -1.62
C ARG A 232 7.28 15.23 -1.16
N TYR A 233 7.75 16.43 -0.87
CA TYR A 233 6.91 17.56 -0.49
C TYR A 233 6.07 18.07 -1.68
N ILE A 234 6.71 18.24 -2.83
CA ILE A 234 6.05 18.68 -4.07
C ILE A 234 4.99 17.67 -4.52
N LEU A 235 5.26 16.35 -4.42
CA LEU A 235 4.31 15.29 -4.76
C LEU A 235 3.10 15.21 -3.82
N LYS A 236 3.12 15.90 -2.66
CA LYS A 236 1.95 16.03 -1.80
C LYS A 236 0.97 17.12 -2.29
N VAL A 237 1.43 18.04 -3.11
CA VAL A 237 0.58 19.10 -3.67
C VAL A 237 -0.23 18.54 -4.85
N PRO A 238 -1.58 18.56 -4.81
CA PRO A 238 -2.42 17.88 -5.81
C PRO A 238 -2.13 18.32 -7.25
N SER A 239 -1.90 19.62 -7.48
CA SER A 239 -1.62 20.18 -8.81
C SER A 239 -0.29 19.69 -9.41
N PHE A 240 0.73 19.49 -8.60
CA PHE A 240 2.02 18.95 -9.03
C PHE A 240 1.96 17.45 -9.24
N ARG A 241 1.25 16.74 -8.36
CA ARG A 241 1.02 15.30 -8.47
C ARG A 241 0.34 14.96 -9.80
N LEU A 242 -0.68 15.73 -10.18
CA LEU A 242 -1.41 15.52 -11.42
C LEU A 242 -0.52 15.68 -12.66
N LYS A 243 0.36 16.72 -12.68
CA LYS A 243 1.33 16.93 -13.76
C LYS A 243 2.40 15.85 -13.80
N PHE A 244 2.89 15.42 -12.66
CA PHE A 244 3.88 14.35 -12.54
C PHE A 244 3.29 13.01 -12.99
N ASP A 245 2.08 12.67 -12.54
CA ASP A 245 1.36 11.46 -12.90
C ASP A 245 1.06 11.42 -14.42
N LYS A 246 0.73 12.57 -15.03
CA LYS A 246 0.61 12.70 -16.49
C LYS A 246 1.94 12.49 -17.20
N LEU A 247 3.02 13.14 -16.74
CA LEU A 247 4.35 13.00 -17.32
C LEU A 247 4.84 11.55 -17.26
N LEU A 248 4.52 10.84 -16.19
CA LEU A 248 4.87 9.43 -16.02
C LEU A 248 4.22 8.53 -17.10
N LEU A 249 3.00 8.85 -17.52
CA LEU A 249 2.27 8.12 -18.56
C LEU A 249 2.73 8.49 -19.99
N THR A 250 3.05 9.77 -20.20
CA THR A 250 3.39 10.30 -21.54
C THR A 250 4.89 10.39 -21.78
N GLY A 251 5.72 10.12 -20.77
CA GLY A 251 7.18 10.26 -20.84
C GLY A 251 7.82 9.27 -21.83
N PRO A 252 8.81 9.73 -22.60
CA PRO A 252 9.53 8.86 -23.55
C PRO A 252 10.28 7.76 -22.80
N GLY A 253 10.22 6.53 -23.33
CA GLY A 253 10.90 5.35 -22.80
C GLY A 253 10.08 4.56 -21.79
N PHE A 254 9.79 5.11 -20.62
CA PHE A 254 9.08 4.40 -19.54
C PHE A 254 7.55 4.49 -19.62
N GLY A 255 7.00 5.48 -20.32
CA GLY A 255 5.56 5.70 -20.39
C GLY A 255 4.78 4.49 -20.90
N LYS A 256 5.24 3.86 -21.99
CA LYS A 256 4.60 2.65 -22.54
C LYS A 256 4.59 1.48 -21.55
N LEU A 257 5.70 1.26 -20.83
CA LEU A 257 5.77 0.21 -19.81
C LEU A 257 4.77 0.46 -18.68
N ILE A 258 4.70 1.70 -18.21
CA ILE A 258 3.81 2.10 -17.13
C ILE A 258 2.35 1.97 -17.55
N VAL A 259 1.99 2.42 -18.76
CA VAL A 259 0.64 2.23 -19.32
C VAL A 259 0.29 0.75 -19.41
N THR A 260 1.20 -0.11 -19.87
CA THR A 260 0.98 -1.56 -19.94
C THR A 260 0.72 -2.16 -18.54
N ILE A 261 1.50 -1.74 -17.54
CA ILE A 261 1.31 -2.19 -16.15
C ILE A 261 -0.06 -1.75 -15.61
N TYR A 262 -0.44 -0.49 -15.84
CA TYR A 262 -1.74 0.02 -15.40
C TYR A 262 -2.89 -0.65 -16.15
N THR A 263 -2.77 -0.88 -17.45
CA THR A 263 -3.76 -1.61 -18.25
C THR A 263 -3.98 -3.03 -17.71
N ALA A 264 -2.89 -3.76 -17.45
CA ALA A 264 -2.95 -5.12 -16.91
C ALA A 264 -3.58 -5.14 -15.49
N ARG A 265 -3.27 -4.14 -14.67
CA ARG A 265 -3.82 -4.00 -13.32
C ARG A 265 -5.31 -3.67 -13.37
N PHE A 266 -5.68 -2.69 -14.19
CA PHE A 266 -7.06 -2.28 -14.41
C PHE A 266 -7.92 -3.43 -14.92
N ALA A 267 -7.50 -4.08 -16.03
CA ALA A 267 -8.22 -5.20 -16.63
C ALA A 267 -8.46 -6.34 -15.63
N ARG A 268 -7.44 -6.69 -14.85
CA ARG A 268 -7.55 -7.74 -13.84
C ARG A 268 -8.53 -7.37 -12.73
N THR A 269 -8.44 -6.16 -12.21
CA THR A 269 -9.32 -5.69 -11.15
C THR A 269 -10.76 -5.61 -11.64
N LEU A 270 -10.97 -5.02 -12.82
CA LEU A 270 -12.27 -4.93 -13.45
C LEU A 270 -12.89 -6.32 -13.66
N SER A 271 -12.12 -7.27 -14.21
CA SER A 271 -12.57 -8.66 -14.41
C SER A 271 -12.94 -9.34 -13.09
N SER A 272 -12.13 -9.16 -12.03
CA SER A 272 -12.40 -9.76 -10.72
C SER A 272 -13.67 -9.19 -10.07
N LEU A 273 -13.87 -7.87 -10.16
CA LEU A 273 -15.08 -7.21 -9.64
C LEU A 273 -16.33 -7.62 -10.42
N TYR A 274 -16.27 -7.54 -11.75
CA TYR A 274 -17.40 -7.86 -12.60
C TYR A 274 -17.83 -9.33 -12.49
N SER A 275 -16.86 -10.26 -12.48
CA SER A 275 -17.17 -11.69 -12.30
C SER A 275 -17.74 -12.03 -10.92
N SER A 276 -17.66 -11.11 -9.96
CA SER A 276 -18.24 -11.26 -8.62
C SER A 276 -19.64 -10.63 -8.52
N GLY A 277 -20.22 -10.20 -9.65
CA GLY A 277 -21.57 -9.66 -9.71
C GLY A 277 -21.70 -8.19 -9.29
N ILE A 278 -20.59 -7.47 -9.14
CA ILE A 278 -20.63 -6.05 -8.82
C ILE A 278 -21.04 -5.25 -10.05
N PRO A 279 -21.95 -4.25 -9.93
CA PRO A 279 -22.38 -3.41 -11.05
C PRO A 279 -21.19 -2.73 -11.74
N MET A 280 -21.26 -2.59 -13.08
CA MET A 280 -20.15 -2.09 -13.91
C MET A 280 -19.64 -0.71 -13.46
N VAL A 281 -20.55 0.20 -13.11
CA VAL A 281 -20.20 1.55 -12.65
C VAL A 281 -19.33 1.49 -11.37
N GLU A 282 -19.73 0.70 -10.41
CA GLU A 282 -18.98 0.50 -9.17
C GLU A 282 -17.65 -0.22 -9.41
N CYS A 283 -17.61 -1.16 -10.37
CA CYS A 283 -16.38 -1.79 -10.81
C CYS A 283 -15.38 -0.76 -11.36
N LEU A 284 -15.83 0.21 -12.13
CA LEU A 284 -14.99 1.26 -12.71
C LEU A 284 -14.45 2.20 -11.64
N GLU A 285 -15.29 2.67 -10.72
CA GLU A 285 -14.90 3.53 -9.60
C GLU A 285 -13.80 2.86 -8.74
N ARG A 286 -13.99 1.59 -8.42
CA ARG A 286 -13.02 0.83 -7.59
C ARG A 286 -11.76 0.47 -8.35
N ALA A 287 -11.87 0.11 -9.63
CA ALA A 287 -10.72 -0.27 -10.44
C ALA A 287 -9.81 0.93 -10.76
N SER A 288 -10.36 2.13 -10.98
CA SER A 288 -9.54 3.34 -11.17
C SER A 288 -8.79 3.71 -9.89
N ALA A 289 -9.46 3.75 -8.75
CA ALA A 289 -8.86 4.11 -7.47
C ALA A 289 -7.66 3.22 -7.08
N ILE A 290 -7.65 1.95 -7.48
CA ILE A 290 -6.54 1.02 -7.19
C ILE A 290 -5.27 1.37 -7.99
N LEU A 291 -5.40 2.04 -9.13
CA LEU A 291 -4.24 2.43 -9.94
C LEU A 291 -3.38 3.49 -9.24
N GLY A 292 -3.98 4.32 -8.40
CA GLY A 292 -3.29 5.30 -7.56
C GLY A 292 -2.61 6.43 -8.34
N ASN A 293 -3.08 6.70 -9.56
CA ASN A 293 -2.60 7.77 -10.43
C ASN A 293 -3.69 8.82 -10.59
N SER A 294 -3.45 10.02 -10.07
CA SER A 294 -4.43 11.10 -10.02
C SER A 294 -4.89 11.58 -11.40
N TYR A 295 -4.07 11.44 -12.44
CA TYR A 295 -4.46 11.79 -13.81
C TYR A 295 -5.44 10.76 -14.38
N ILE A 296 -5.23 9.48 -14.09
CA ILE A 296 -6.16 8.41 -14.48
C ILE A 296 -7.48 8.59 -13.73
N ASP A 297 -7.44 8.83 -12.42
CA ASP A 297 -8.64 9.04 -11.61
C ASP A 297 -9.51 10.17 -12.19
N LEU A 298 -8.90 11.32 -12.50
CA LEU A 298 -9.61 12.45 -13.13
C LEU A 298 -10.25 12.08 -14.48
N LYS A 299 -9.55 11.30 -15.31
CA LYS A 299 -10.10 10.85 -16.59
C LYS A 299 -11.23 9.83 -16.42
N PHE A 300 -11.14 9.00 -15.39
CA PHE A 300 -12.18 8.01 -15.10
C PHE A 300 -13.46 8.62 -14.54
N GLU A 301 -13.43 9.77 -13.89
CA GLU A 301 -14.65 10.50 -13.54
C GLU A 301 -15.53 10.73 -14.78
N THR A 302 -14.91 11.20 -15.88
CA THR A 302 -15.64 11.38 -17.17
C THR A 302 -16.12 10.05 -17.76
N VAL A 303 -15.29 8.98 -17.70
CA VAL A 303 -15.67 7.65 -18.19
C VAL A 303 -16.88 7.11 -17.42
N ILE A 304 -16.88 7.26 -16.11
CA ILE A 304 -17.97 6.79 -15.24
C ILE A 304 -19.27 7.52 -15.56
N ASP A 305 -19.20 8.84 -15.75
CA ASP A 305 -20.39 9.64 -16.10
C ASP A 305 -20.95 9.28 -17.49
N GLU A 306 -20.07 9.05 -18.47
CA GLU A 306 -20.49 8.59 -19.81
C GLU A 306 -21.14 7.21 -19.76
N VAL A 307 -20.58 6.27 -18.98
CA VAL A 307 -21.15 4.93 -18.82
C VAL A 307 -22.50 4.99 -18.07
N LYS A 308 -22.63 5.85 -17.05
CA LYS A 308 -23.92 6.11 -16.38
C LYS A 308 -24.99 6.64 -17.35
N GLN A 309 -24.59 7.38 -18.39
CA GLN A 309 -25.46 7.89 -19.43
C GLN A 309 -25.72 6.87 -20.57
N GLY A 310 -25.22 5.65 -20.44
CA GLY A 310 -25.43 4.57 -21.40
C GLY A 310 -24.42 4.48 -22.55
N ALA A 311 -23.29 5.21 -22.47
CA ALA A 311 -22.22 5.03 -23.43
C ALA A 311 -21.54 3.66 -23.24
N SER A 312 -21.06 3.07 -24.35
CA SER A 312 -20.33 1.81 -24.26
C SER A 312 -18.98 2.01 -23.53
N LEU A 313 -18.64 1.06 -22.66
CA LEU A 313 -17.40 1.10 -21.88
C LEU A 313 -16.15 1.26 -22.77
N SER A 314 -16.11 0.53 -23.89
CA SER A 314 -15.01 0.59 -24.85
C SER A 314 -14.82 2.00 -25.42
N SER A 315 -15.90 2.66 -25.85
CA SER A 315 -15.83 4.01 -26.42
C SER A 315 -15.47 5.07 -25.38
N ALA A 316 -15.98 4.96 -24.16
CA ALA A 316 -15.64 5.87 -23.06
C ALA A 316 -14.16 5.75 -22.66
N ILE A 317 -13.64 4.54 -22.53
CA ILE A 317 -12.21 4.31 -22.20
C ILE A 317 -11.31 4.77 -23.35
N GLN A 318 -11.67 4.52 -24.62
CA GLN A 318 -10.90 4.94 -25.78
C GLN A 318 -10.71 6.47 -25.84
N ARG A 319 -11.73 7.23 -25.48
CA ARG A 319 -11.67 8.72 -25.42
C ARG A 319 -10.66 9.23 -24.39
N THR A 320 -10.30 8.46 -23.37
CA THR A 320 -9.29 8.88 -22.41
C THR A 320 -7.90 9.03 -23.03
N GLY A 321 -7.61 8.28 -24.11
CA GLY A 321 -6.32 8.25 -24.78
C GLY A 321 -5.17 7.69 -23.94
N ILE A 322 -5.48 7.03 -22.83
CA ILE A 322 -4.49 6.47 -21.89
C ILE A 322 -4.10 5.04 -22.30
N PHE A 323 -5.11 4.23 -22.66
CA PHE A 323 -4.95 2.81 -22.91
C PHE A 323 -4.71 2.53 -24.39
N ASP A 324 -4.03 1.41 -24.64
CA ASP A 324 -3.74 0.97 -26.01
C ASP A 324 -5.03 0.61 -26.77
N SER A 325 -5.04 0.86 -28.09
CA SER A 325 -6.16 0.56 -28.98
C SER A 325 -6.54 -0.93 -28.95
N MET A 326 -5.56 -1.82 -28.79
CA MET A 326 -5.81 -3.25 -28.66
C MET A 326 -6.65 -3.58 -27.43
N PHE A 327 -6.36 -2.97 -26.27
CA PHE A 327 -7.15 -3.15 -25.05
C PHE A 327 -8.59 -2.63 -25.23
N CYS A 328 -8.75 -1.45 -25.82
CA CYS A 328 -10.08 -0.87 -26.08
C CYS A 328 -10.89 -1.76 -27.05
N SER A 329 -10.25 -2.35 -28.05
CA SER A 329 -10.91 -3.30 -28.97
C SER A 329 -11.32 -4.59 -28.24
N CYS A 330 -10.50 -5.13 -27.36
CA CYS A 330 -10.88 -6.30 -26.55
C CYS A 330 -12.11 -6.02 -25.68
N LEU A 331 -12.20 -4.83 -25.10
CA LEU A 331 -13.36 -4.43 -24.31
C LEU A 331 -14.65 -4.33 -25.14
N LEU A 332 -14.55 -3.98 -26.41
CA LEU A 332 -15.71 -3.92 -27.33
C LEU A 332 -16.36 -5.30 -27.50
N TYR A 333 -15.54 -6.36 -27.58
CA TYR A 333 -16.04 -7.73 -27.76
C TYR A 333 -16.41 -8.44 -26.46
N THR A 334 -15.92 -7.97 -25.32
CA THR A 334 -16.16 -8.60 -24.01
C THR A 334 -17.17 -7.86 -23.15
N SER A 335 -17.49 -6.60 -23.47
CA SER A 335 -18.49 -5.81 -22.75
C SER A 335 -19.89 -6.14 -23.27
N PRO A 336 -20.85 -6.52 -22.40
CA PRO A 336 -22.23 -6.65 -22.82
C PRO A 336 -22.71 -5.31 -23.37
N SER A 337 -23.29 -5.34 -24.59
CA SER A 337 -23.93 -4.17 -25.17
C SER A 337 -25.13 -3.77 -24.30
N PRO A 338 -25.39 -2.47 -24.10
CA PRO A 338 -26.63 -2.02 -23.42
C PRO A 338 -27.90 -2.60 -24.05
N ARG A 339 -27.82 -3.04 -25.31
CA ARG A 339 -28.95 -3.67 -26.05
C ARG A 339 -29.17 -5.14 -25.68
N ASP A 340 -28.23 -5.80 -25.02
CA ASP A 340 -28.37 -7.22 -24.65
C ASP A 340 -29.08 -7.40 -23.30
N THR A 341 -29.16 -6.36 -22.48
CA THR A 341 -29.89 -6.34 -21.21
C THR A 341 -31.42 -6.12 -21.41
N GLU A 342 -31.88 -5.68 -22.57
CA GLU A 342 -33.30 -5.54 -22.87
C GLU A 342 -33.93 -6.81 -23.45
N ARG A 343 -33.18 -7.88 -23.66
CA ARG A 343 -33.64 -9.14 -24.27
C ARG A 343 -33.65 -10.36 -23.37
N SER A 344 -33.37 -10.20 -22.10
CA SER A 344 -33.46 -11.29 -21.08
C SER A 344 -34.47 -10.84 -19.94
#